data_acc864dbe4ee22f7cdfdee6551cf21d2
#
_entry.id   acc864dbe4ee22f7cdfdee6551cf21d2
#
_cell.length_a   1.000
_cell.length_b   1.000
_cell.length_c   1.000
_cell.angle_alpha   90.00
_cell.angle_beta   90.00
_cell.angle_gamma   90.00
#
_symmetry.space_group_name_H-M   'P 1'
#
loop_
_entity.id
_entity.type
_entity.pdbx_description
1 polymer ?
#
loop_
_entity_poly.entity_id
_entity_poly.type
_entity_poly.pdbx_seq_one_letter_code
_entity_poly.pdbx_strand_id
1 'polypeptide(L)'
;MNSLARRAARGRRDGVRYALTAACAAACLSAQAGGFSIGAGAGVDHGKVDCVDGHACDRGSAHAKLFAGYALTDAIELQALAFDAGHFDGGDISPLGTPFGGRFKVNGIGIAAGYRWTFAPGWSLKGQLGVARVRTRFGYAAPFAGDASMTTTQPLVGLSLGYQIAPQWRLSLDVDETRFKVHTTRGPLRMVGVAAQFAF
;
A
#
# COMPACT_ATOMS: atom_id res chain seq x y z
N MET A 1 -21.81 -1.33 43.87
CA MET A 1 -21.61 -0.91 42.48
C MET A 1 -20.14 -0.97 41.99
N ASN A 2 -19.29 -1.89 42.48
CA ASN A 2 -17.84 -1.88 42.18
C ASN A 2 -17.26 -3.16 41.55
N SER A 3 -18.11 -4.12 41.13
CA SER A 3 -17.60 -5.39 40.58
C SER A 3 -17.50 -5.43 39.06
N LEU A 4 -18.28 -4.65 38.35
CA LEU A 4 -18.29 -4.60 36.86
C LEU A 4 -17.10 -3.82 36.29
N ALA A 5 -16.64 -2.78 36.96
CA ALA A 5 -15.48 -1.99 36.48
C ALA A 5 -14.14 -2.77 36.54
N ARG A 6 -14.01 -3.72 37.46
CA ARG A 6 -12.79 -4.54 37.59
C ARG A 6 -12.69 -5.63 36.53
N ARG A 7 -13.79 -6.09 35.94
CA ARG A 7 -13.79 -7.10 34.85
C ARG A 7 -13.37 -6.50 33.50
N ALA A 8 -13.78 -5.27 33.21
CA ALA A 8 -13.41 -4.59 31.96
C ALA A 8 -11.91 -4.26 31.87
N ALA A 9 -11.27 -3.94 33.00
CA ALA A 9 -9.84 -3.63 33.04
C ALA A 9 -8.93 -4.86 32.90
N ARG A 10 -9.39 -6.07 33.29
CA ARG A 10 -8.65 -7.30 33.12
C ARG A 10 -8.62 -7.77 31.66
N GLY A 11 -9.75 -7.74 30.96
CA GLY A 11 -9.82 -8.21 29.57
C GLY A 11 -8.96 -7.40 28.59
N ARG A 12 -8.72 -6.11 28.90
CA ARG A 12 -7.87 -5.25 28.05
C ARG A 12 -6.37 -5.54 28.22
N ARG A 13 -5.94 -5.97 29.42
CA ARG A 13 -4.53 -6.33 29.69
C ARG A 13 -4.14 -7.66 29.10
N ASP A 14 -5.08 -8.60 29.04
CA ASP A 14 -4.85 -9.92 28.47
C ASP A 14 -4.75 -9.85 26.93
N GLY A 15 -5.57 -9.03 26.26
CA GLY A 15 -5.48 -8.81 24.82
C GLY A 15 -4.14 -8.23 24.34
N VAL A 16 -3.55 -7.32 25.11
CA VAL A 16 -2.22 -6.76 24.80
C VAL A 16 -1.11 -7.79 24.99
N ARG A 17 -1.22 -8.67 26.00
CA ARG A 17 -0.25 -9.74 26.25
C ARG A 17 -0.27 -10.80 25.15
N TYR A 18 -1.43 -11.18 24.64
CA TYR A 18 -1.55 -12.11 23.51
C TYR A 18 -1.03 -11.51 22.20
N ALA A 19 -1.21 -10.22 21.98
CA ALA A 19 -0.66 -9.54 20.80
C ALA A 19 0.88 -9.45 20.86
N LEU A 20 1.47 -9.20 22.03
CA LEU A 20 2.92 -9.19 22.20
C LEU A 20 3.53 -10.60 22.09
N THR A 21 2.89 -11.62 22.66
CA THR A 21 3.38 -13.00 22.54
C THR A 21 3.25 -13.54 21.13
N ALA A 22 2.22 -13.18 20.38
CA ALA A 22 2.09 -13.53 18.96
C ALA A 22 3.17 -12.87 18.10
N ALA A 23 3.52 -11.62 18.39
CA ALA A 23 4.60 -10.90 17.70
C ALA A 23 5.98 -11.50 18.01
N CYS A 24 6.25 -11.89 19.27
CA CYS A 24 7.49 -12.60 19.64
C CYS A 24 7.57 -14.02 19.07
N ALA A 25 6.46 -14.76 19.00
CA ALA A 25 6.44 -16.09 18.39
C ALA A 25 6.70 -16.03 16.88
N ALA A 26 6.21 -15.01 16.19
CA ALA A 26 6.51 -14.78 14.77
C ALA A 26 8.00 -14.43 14.54
N ALA A 27 8.64 -13.73 15.49
CA ALA A 27 10.07 -13.43 15.42
C ALA A 27 10.96 -14.67 15.69
N CYS A 28 10.51 -15.64 16.48
CA CYS A 28 11.28 -16.86 16.77
C CYS A 28 11.22 -17.92 15.65
N LEU A 29 10.23 -17.87 14.76
CA LEU A 29 10.13 -18.76 13.59
C LEU A 29 11.13 -18.43 12.48
N SER A 30 11.80 -17.28 12.54
CA SER A 30 12.76 -16.80 11.54
C SER A 30 14.20 -17.31 11.72
N ALA A 31 14.49 -18.13 12.75
CA ALA A 31 15.82 -18.68 12.99
C ALA A 31 16.19 -19.87 12.08
N GLN A 32 15.31 -20.30 11.19
CA GLN A 32 15.60 -21.32 10.18
C GLN A 32 15.54 -20.72 8.79
N ALA A 33 16.67 -20.26 8.29
CA ALA A 33 17.10 -20.18 6.88
C ALA A 33 16.01 -19.95 5.81
N GLY A 34 15.02 -19.18 6.09
CA GLY A 34 14.03 -18.84 5.10
C GLY A 34 13.92 -17.32 5.07
N GLY A 35 14.34 -16.70 3.98
CA GLY A 35 14.44 -15.27 3.76
C GLY A 35 13.19 -14.45 4.02
N PHE A 36 12.76 -14.34 5.26
CA PHE A 36 11.73 -13.38 5.67
C PHE A 36 12.29 -11.97 5.67
N SER A 37 11.51 -11.05 5.20
CA SER A 37 11.85 -9.63 5.21
C SER A 37 10.63 -8.78 5.50
N ILE A 38 10.87 -7.61 6.09
CA ILE A 38 9.87 -6.56 6.24
C ILE A 38 10.42 -5.26 5.68
N GLY A 39 9.56 -4.40 5.21
CA GLY A 39 10.01 -3.10 4.72
C GLY A 39 8.91 -2.06 4.73
N ALA A 40 9.37 -0.82 4.64
CA ALA A 40 8.53 0.34 4.53
C ALA A 40 9.08 1.28 3.46
N GLY A 41 8.19 1.98 2.79
CA GLY A 41 8.54 2.97 1.77
C GLY A 41 7.59 4.15 1.78
N ALA A 42 8.06 5.23 1.19
CA ALA A 42 7.28 6.44 0.97
C ALA A 42 7.70 7.09 -0.34
N GLY A 43 6.81 7.88 -0.92
CA GLY A 43 7.08 8.55 -2.18
C GLY A 43 5.93 9.41 -2.65
N VAL A 44 5.88 9.62 -3.96
CA VAL A 44 4.85 10.40 -4.63
C VAL A 44 4.05 9.55 -5.58
N ASP A 45 2.78 9.86 -5.68
CA ASP A 45 1.84 9.18 -6.55
C ASP A 45 1.40 10.08 -7.68
N HIS A 46 1.05 9.46 -8.78
CA HIS A 46 0.38 10.12 -9.88
C HIS A 46 -0.84 9.29 -10.30
N GLY A 47 -2.02 9.84 -10.05
CA GLY A 47 -3.30 9.28 -10.48
C GLY A 47 -3.81 10.00 -11.72
N LYS A 48 -4.28 9.26 -12.72
CA LYS A 48 -4.99 9.87 -13.84
C LYS A 48 -6.45 10.11 -13.44
N VAL A 49 -6.73 11.32 -12.96
CA VAL A 49 -8.08 11.81 -12.65
C VAL A 49 -8.51 12.82 -13.70
N ASP A 50 -9.80 12.83 -14.02
CA ASP A 50 -10.36 13.83 -14.92
C ASP A 50 -10.55 15.15 -14.18
N CYS A 51 -10.24 16.24 -14.86
CA CYS A 51 -10.36 17.60 -14.33
C CYS A 51 -11.54 18.28 -15.00
N VAL A 52 -12.37 18.92 -14.21
CA VAL A 52 -13.52 19.69 -14.67
C VAL A 52 -13.27 21.16 -14.38
N ASP A 53 -13.55 22.03 -15.33
CA ASP A 53 -13.33 23.46 -15.20
C ASP A 53 -14.09 24.04 -13.99
N GLY A 54 -13.40 24.90 -13.23
CA GLY A 54 -13.93 25.52 -12.02
C GLY A 54 -13.80 24.67 -10.73
N HIS A 55 -13.24 23.47 -10.79
CA HIS A 55 -12.95 22.63 -9.63
C HIS A 55 -11.45 22.41 -9.43
N ALA A 56 -11.04 22.20 -8.16
CA ALA A 56 -9.67 21.86 -7.83
C ALA A 56 -9.31 20.52 -8.48
N CYS A 57 -8.13 20.47 -9.12
CA CYS A 57 -7.60 19.27 -9.74
C CYS A 57 -6.17 19.06 -9.30
N ASP A 58 -5.95 18.02 -8.52
CA ASP A 58 -4.62 17.59 -8.13
C ASP A 58 -4.43 16.10 -8.46
N ARG A 59 -3.45 15.83 -9.31
CA ARG A 59 -3.10 14.48 -9.80
C ARG A 59 -1.97 13.86 -9.02
N GLY A 60 -1.35 14.59 -8.13
CA GLY A 60 -0.22 14.16 -7.31
C GLY A 60 -0.60 14.02 -5.84
N SER A 61 -0.05 13.03 -5.18
CA SER A 61 -0.16 12.83 -3.73
C SER A 61 1.11 12.21 -3.18
N ALA A 62 1.22 12.13 -1.86
CA ALA A 62 2.25 11.34 -1.20
C ALA A 62 1.67 9.98 -0.81
N HIS A 63 2.49 8.93 -0.94
CA HIS A 63 2.11 7.59 -0.50
C HIS A 63 3.02 7.06 0.62
N ALA A 64 2.47 6.10 1.35
CA ALA A 64 3.22 5.22 2.23
C ALA A 64 2.92 3.75 1.86
N LYS A 65 3.94 2.91 1.93
CA LYS A 65 3.87 1.48 1.64
C LYS A 65 4.53 0.68 2.77
N LEU A 66 3.87 -0.37 3.24
CA LEU A 66 4.44 -1.40 4.12
C LEU A 66 4.40 -2.72 3.39
N PHE A 67 5.44 -3.54 3.55
CA PHE A 67 5.47 -4.85 2.91
C PHE A 67 6.22 -5.87 3.75
N ALA A 68 5.83 -7.13 3.58
CA ALA A 68 6.52 -8.29 4.10
C ALA A 68 6.80 -9.25 2.94
N GLY A 69 8.01 -9.77 2.88
CA GLY A 69 8.48 -10.66 1.83
C GLY A 69 8.94 -12.01 2.39
N TYR A 70 8.80 -13.03 1.57
CA TYR A 70 9.36 -14.34 1.80
C TYR A 70 10.13 -14.81 0.57
N ALA A 71 11.45 -14.96 0.70
CA ALA A 71 12.29 -15.44 -0.38
C ALA A 71 12.13 -16.96 -0.51
N LEU A 72 11.56 -17.41 -1.63
CA LEU A 72 11.49 -18.83 -1.99
C LEU A 72 12.84 -19.35 -2.48
N THR A 73 13.58 -18.47 -3.16
CA THR A 73 14.94 -18.68 -3.62
C THR A 73 15.68 -17.33 -3.56
N ASP A 74 16.98 -17.31 -3.86
CA ASP A 74 17.74 -16.05 -3.93
C ASP A 74 17.18 -15.06 -4.95
N ALA A 75 16.47 -15.57 -5.97
CA ALA A 75 15.91 -14.78 -7.05
C ALA A 75 14.39 -14.56 -6.94
N ILE A 76 13.64 -15.47 -6.31
CA ILE A 76 12.17 -15.43 -6.28
C ILE A 76 11.68 -15.09 -4.87
N GLU A 77 10.86 -14.06 -4.77
CA GLU A 77 10.27 -13.56 -3.53
C GLU A 77 8.75 -13.46 -3.67
N LEU A 78 8.02 -13.94 -2.67
CA LEU A 78 6.60 -13.62 -2.50
C LEU A 78 6.48 -12.43 -1.55
N GLN A 79 5.63 -11.47 -1.87
CA GLN A 79 5.46 -10.25 -1.10
C GLN A 79 3.98 -10.00 -0.83
N ALA A 80 3.65 -9.71 0.44
CA ALA A 80 2.40 -9.09 0.83
C ALA A 80 2.66 -7.61 1.09
N LEU A 81 1.76 -6.72 0.66
CA LEU A 81 1.94 -5.28 0.81
C LEU A 81 0.64 -4.58 1.15
N ALA A 82 0.76 -3.45 1.84
CA ALA A 82 -0.30 -2.50 2.09
C ALA A 82 0.18 -1.11 1.70
N PHE A 83 -0.67 -0.31 1.07
CA PHE A 83 -0.34 1.05 0.67
C PHE A 83 -1.49 2.02 0.91
N ASP A 84 -1.15 3.26 1.20
CA ASP A 84 -2.07 4.40 1.23
C ASP A 84 -1.51 5.44 0.24
N ALA A 85 -2.23 5.70 -0.83
CA ALA A 85 -1.86 6.61 -1.91
C ALA A 85 -2.35 8.04 -1.66
N GLY A 86 -2.69 8.38 -0.40
CA GLY A 86 -3.09 9.72 -0.02
C GLY A 86 -4.40 10.20 -0.65
N HIS A 87 -4.42 11.45 -1.06
CA HIS A 87 -5.62 12.11 -1.55
C HIS A 87 -5.36 12.77 -2.91
N PHE A 88 -6.35 12.64 -3.80
CA PHE A 88 -6.38 13.32 -5.10
C PHE A 88 -7.64 14.17 -5.18
N ASP A 89 -7.54 15.38 -5.68
CA ASP A 89 -8.69 16.21 -5.97
C ASP A 89 -9.02 16.10 -7.47
N GLY A 90 -10.27 15.80 -7.79
CA GLY A 90 -10.72 15.62 -9.18
C GLY A 90 -12.23 15.82 -9.30
N GLY A 91 -12.73 15.77 -10.53
CA GLY A 91 -14.15 15.93 -10.82
C GLY A 91 -14.61 14.96 -11.89
N ASP A 92 -15.92 14.87 -12.01
CA ASP A 92 -16.60 14.13 -13.07
C ASP A 92 -17.86 14.89 -13.48
N ILE A 93 -18.45 14.50 -14.59
CA ILE A 93 -19.73 15.06 -15.05
C ILE A 93 -20.81 14.03 -14.73
N SER A 94 -21.82 14.49 -13.99
CA SER A 94 -22.98 13.63 -13.67
C SER A 94 -23.70 13.20 -14.96
N PRO A 95 -24.49 12.12 -14.94
CA PRO A 95 -25.34 11.74 -16.09
C PRO A 95 -26.33 12.83 -16.54
N LEU A 96 -26.59 13.81 -15.69
CA LEU A 96 -27.44 14.98 -15.96
C LEU A 96 -26.64 16.17 -16.52
N GLY A 97 -25.33 15.98 -16.81
CA GLY A 97 -24.49 17.06 -17.34
C GLY A 97 -23.97 18.05 -16.31
N THR A 98 -24.24 17.84 -15.02
CA THR A 98 -23.77 18.76 -13.96
C THR A 98 -22.37 18.38 -13.53
N PRO A 99 -21.39 19.32 -13.63
CA PRO A 99 -20.04 19.07 -13.13
C PRO A 99 -20.04 19.00 -11.60
N PHE A 100 -19.30 18.06 -11.05
CA PHE A 100 -19.08 17.94 -9.61
C PHE A 100 -17.61 17.62 -9.33
N GLY A 101 -17.10 18.22 -8.27
CA GLY A 101 -15.76 17.96 -7.77
C GLY A 101 -15.80 17.15 -6.48
N GLY A 102 -14.68 16.57 -6.13
CA GLY A 102 -14.55 15.83 -4.87
C GLY A 102 -13.13 15.36 -4.63
N ARG A 103 -12.96 14.77 -3.46
CA ARG A 103 -11.69 14.22 -3.01
C ARG A 103 -11.70 12.71 -3.05
N PHE A 104 -10.70 12.13 -3.71
CA PHE A 104 -10.47 10.70 -3.76
C PHE A 104 -9.42 10.31 -2.72
N LYS A 105 -9.69 9.28 -1.95
CA LYS A 105 -8.71 8.60 -1.11
C LYS A 105 -8.56 7.16 -1.59
N VAL A 106 -7.31 6.75 -1.89
CA VAL A 106 -7.01 5.42 -2.43
C VAL A 106 -6.09 4.69 -1.47
N ASN A 107 -6.49 3.51 -1.05
CA ASN A 107 -5.64 2.60 -0.30
C ASN A 107 -5.84 1.16 -0.76
N GLY A 108 -4.90 0.27 -0.43
CA GLY A 108 -5.00 -1.11 -0.86
C GLY A 108 -4.09 -2.06 -0.10
N ILE A 109 -4.40 -3.33 -0.27
CA ILE A 109 -3.57 -4.45 0.15
C ILE A 109 -3.37 -5.35 -1.05
N GLY A 110 -2.21 -5.99 -1.15
CA GLY A 110 -1.89 -6.83 -2.29
C GLY A 110 -0.92 -7.96 -1.96
N ILE A 111 -0.82 -8.86 -2.91
CA ILE A 111 0.19 -9.92 -2.94
C ILE A 111 0.86 -9.90 -4.31
N ALA A 112 2.16 -10.12 -4.35
CA ALA A 112 2.95 -10.16 -5.58
C ALA A 112 4.03 -11.24 -5.51
N ALA A 113 4.41 -11.75 -6.68
CA ALA A 113 5.62 -12.53 -6.86
C ALA A 113 6.64 -11.65 -7.58
N GLY A 114 7.86 -11.64 -7.07
CA GLY A 114 8.97 -10.85 -7.61
C GLY A 114 10.12 -11.74 -8.05
N TYR A 115 10.76 -11.32 -9.14
CA TYR A 115 12.04 -11.88 -9.59
C TYR A 115 13.13 -10.83 -9.43
N ARG A 116 14.19 -11.19 -8.71
CA ARG A 116 15.35 -10.35 -8.42
C ARG A 116 16.54 -10.81 -9.23
N TRP A 117 17.09 -9.89 -9.99
CA TRP A 117 18.34 -10.07 -10.70
C TRP A 117 19.43 -9.20 -10.09
N THR A 118 20.50 -9.82 -9.58
CA THR A 118 21.69 -9.14 -9.07
C THR A 118 22.68 -9.00 -10.21
N PHE A 119 22.96 -7.77 -10.63
CA PHE A 119 23.79 -7.48 -11.79
C PHE A 119 25.18 -6.89 -11.42
N ALA A 120 25.33 -6.43 -10.17
CA ALA A 120 26.61 -5.97 -9.63
C ALA A 120 26.64 -6.17 -8.11
N PRO A 121 27.83 -6.14 -7.47
CA PRO A 121 27.93 -6.26 -6.02
C PRO A 121 27.06 -5.24 -5.30
N GLY A 122 26.11 -5.74 -4.50
CA GLY A 122 25.12 -4.95 -3.77
C GLY A 122 23.95 -4.42 -4.60
N TRP A 123 24.00 -4.39 -5.93
CA TRP A 123 22.95 -3.87 -6.80
C TRP A 123 22.04 -4.96 -7.33
N SER A 124 20.74 -4.72 -7.27
CA SER A 124 19.75 -5.65 -7.80
C SER A 124 18.58 -4.91 -8.44
N LEU A 125 18.03 -5.53 -9.46
CA LEU A 125 16.77 -5.11 -10.10
C LEU A 125 15.72 -6.17 -9.78
N LYS A 126 14.57 -5.77 -9.25
CA LYS A 126 13.44 -6.66 -8.96
C LYS A 126 12.23 -6.23 -9.78
N GLY A 127 11.72 -7.13 -10.62
CA GLY A 127 10.41 -7.01 -11.24
C GLY A 127 9.38 -7.79 -10.43
N GLN A 128 8.17 -7.25 -10.25
CA GLN A 128 7.11 -7.93 -9.51
C GLN A 128 5.78 -7.84 -10.24
N LEU A 129 5.00 -8.90 -10.12
CA LEU A 129 3.64 -9.02 -10.65
C LEU A 129 2.73 -9.58 -9.58
N GLY A 130 1.52 -9.03 -9.49
CA GLY A 130 0.59 -9.42 -8.45
C GLY A 130 -0.81 -8.91 -8.65
N VAL A 131 -1.57 -8.97 -7.58
CA VAL A 131 -2.92 -8.44 -7.49
C VAL A 131 -3.07 -7.63 -6.21
N ALA A 132 -3.80 -6.52 -6.31
CA ALA A 132 -4.12 -5.67 -5.18
C ALA A 132 -5.64 -5.49 -5.05
N ARG A 133 -6.14 -5.55 -3.84
CA ARG A 133 -7.49 -5.14 -3.51
C ARG A 133 -7.47 -3.66 -3.14
N VAL A 134 -7.89 -2.83 -4.09
CA VAL A 134 -7.84 -1.37 -4.00
C VAL A 134 -9.19 -0.86 -3.55
N ARG A 135 -9.19 -0.04 -2.50
CA ARG A 135 -10.37 0.66 -2.00
C ARG A 135 -10.23 2.14 -2.33
N THR A 136 -11.18 2.65 -3.07
CA THR A 136 -11.29 4.07 -3.37
C THR A 136 -12.50 4.64 -2.63
N ARG A 137 -12.30 5.72 -1.89
CA ARG A 137 -13.36 6.52 -1.26
C ARG A 137 -13.42 7.85 -1.97
N PHE A 138 -14.63 8.29 -2.26
CA PHE A 138 -14.90 9.57 -2.88
C PHE A 138 -15.81 10.39 -2.00
N GLY A 139 -15.35 11.55 -1.56
CA GLY A 139 -16.14 12.54 -0.83
C GLY A 139 -16.56 13.66 -1.80
N TYR A 140 -17.87 13.91 -1.91
CA TYR A 140 -18.41 14.95 -2.76
C TYR A 140 -18.12 16.34 -2.17
N ALA A 141 -17.70 17.28 -3.03
CA ALA A 141 -17.63 18.70 -2.66
C ALA A 141 -19.03 19.32 -2.63
N ALA A 142 -19.20 20.34 -1.79
CA ALA A 142 -20.46 21.11 -1.75
C ALA A 142 -20.89 21.59 -3.17
N PRO A 143 -22.19 21.63 -3.48
CA PRO A 143 -23.34 21.49 -2.59
C PRO A 143 -23.81 20.05 -2.33
N PHE A 144 -23.13 19.05 -2.91
CA PHE A 144 -23.51 17.65 -2.74
C PHE A 144 -22.87 17.11 -1.46
N ALA A 145 -23.68 16.46 -0.61
CA ALA A 145 -23.19 15.79 0.58
C ALA A 145 -23.26 14.27 0.39
N GLY A 146 -22.22 13.55 0.78
CA GLY A 146 -22.18 12.09 0.78
C GLY A 146 -20.80 11.54 0.48
N ASP A 147 -20.61 10.29 0.85
CA ASP A 147 -19.40 9.52 0.59
C ASP A 147 -19.76 8.26 -0.20
N ALA A 148 -18.99 8.00 -1.24
CA ALA A 148 -19.05 6.74 -1.95
C ALA A 148 -17.76 5.95 -1.74
N SER A 149 -17.85 4.64 -1.60
CA SER A 149 -16.67 3.80 -1.54
C SER A 149 -16.81 2.59 -2.44
N MET A 150 -15.77 2.29 -3.18
CA MET A 150 -15.69 1.12 -4.04
C MET A 150 -14.42 0.34 -3.75
N THR A 151 -14.54 -0.98 -3.72
CA THR A 151 -13.40 -1.88 -3.58
C THR A 151 -13.34 -2.78 -4.80
N THR A 152 -12.17 -2.81 -5.44
CA THR A 152 -11.95 -3.62 -6.66
C THR A 152 -10.63 -4.35 -6.57
N THR A 153 -10.55 -5.54 -7.20
CA THR A 153 -9.28 -6.25 -7.37
C THR A 153 -8.67 -5.83 -8.69
N GLN A 154 -7.40 -5.41 -8.64
CA GLN A 154 -6.68 -4.85 -9.78
C GLN A 154 -5.31 -5.51 -9.92
N PRO A 155 -4.74 -5.58 -11.13
CA PRO A 155 -3.36 -6.01 -11.31
C PRO A 155 -2.41 -5.04 -10.62
N LEU A 156 -1.31 -5.58 -10.11
CA LEU A 156 -0.20 -4.84 -9.52
C LEU A 156 1.07 -5.23 -10.27
N VAL A 157 1.79 -4.24 -10.75
CA VAL A 157 3.07 -4.40 -11.43
C VAL A 157 4.07 -3.48 -10.75
N GLY A 158 5.28 -3.94 -10.52
CA GLY A 158 6.31 -3.12 -9.90
C GLY A 158 7.71 -3.41 -10.43
N LEU A 159 8.55 -2.40 -10.32
CA LEU A 159 9.97 -2.46 -10.62
C LEU A 159 10.73 -1.76 -9.48
N SER A 160 11.78 -2.41 -8.98
CA SER A 160 12.59 -1.88 -7.88
C SER A 160 14.06 -1.98 -8.22
N LEU A 161 14.78 -0.87 -8.12
CA LEU A 161 16.24 -0.84 -8.15
C LEU A 161 16.72 -0.79 -6.71
N GLY A 162 17.38 -1.86 -6.25
CA GLY A 162 17.81 -2.03 -4.87
C GLY A 162 19.32 -1.99 -4.71
N TYR A 163 19.77 -1.42 -3.60
CA TYR A 163 21.15 -1.44 -3.14
C TYR A 163 21.25 -1.99 -1.73
N GLN A 164 22.09 -3.00 -1.54
CA GLN A 164 22.31 -3.64 -0.24
C GLN A 164 23.40 -2.86 0.52
N ILE A 165 22.97 -2.13 1.56
CA ILE A 165 23.86 -1.29 2.39
C ILE A 165 24.52 -2.06 3.53
N ALA A 166 23.88 -3.17 3.94
CA ALA A 166 24.37 -4.10 4.95
C ALA A 166 23.82 -5.51 4.67
N PRO A 167 24.34 -6.58 5.26
CA PRO A 167 23.86 -7.95 5.01
C PRO A 167 22.35 -8.11 5.18
N GLN A 168 21.74 -7.38 6.12
CA GLN A 168 20.31 -7.44 6.43
C GLN A 168 19.52 -6.25 5.87
N TRP A 169 20.17 -5.16 5.42
CA TRP A 169 19.50 -3.93 5.00
C TRP A 169 19.63 -3.68 3.51
N ARG A 170 18.53 -3.41 2.88
CA ARG A 170 18.46 -2.98 1.49
C ARG A 170 17.63 -1.71 1.38
N LEU A 171 18.15 -0.74 0.61
CA LEU A 171 17.40 0.42 0.15
C LEU A 171 16.97 0.19 -1.30
N SER A 172 15.80 0.67 -1.68
CA SER A 172 15.34 0.59 -3.06
C SER A 172 14.64 1.87 -3.51
N LEU A 173 14.75 2.09 -4.82
CA LEU A 173 13.88 2.99 -5.57
C LEU A 173 12.82 2.13 -6.25
N ASP A 174 11.56 2.39 -5.93
CA ASP A 174 10.43 1.57 -6.36
C ASP A 174 9.53 2.37 -7.30
N VAL A 175 9.05 1.69 -8.34
CA VAL A 175 7.97 2.15 -9.20
C VAL A 175 6.91 1.06 -9.22
N ASP A 176 5.76 1.32 -8.62
CA ASP A 176 4.63 0.39 -8.61
C ASP A 176 3.47 1.01 -9.42
N GLU A 177 2.77 0.18 -10.18
CA GLU A 177 1.58 0.59 -10.92
C GLU A 177 0.43 -0.36 -10.60
N THR A 178 -0.71 0.21 -10.27
CA THR A 178 -1.98 -0.49 -10.15
C THR A 178 -3.08 0.34 -10.78
N ARG A 179 -4.33 -0.06 -10.65
CA ARG A 179 -5.48 0.69 -11.15
C ARG A 179 -6.46 0.96 -10.03
N PHE A 180 -7.09 2.12 -10.09
CA PHE A 180 -8.26 2.42 -9.28
C PHE A 180 -9.52 2.48 -10.16
N LYS A 181 -10.66 2.26 -9.55
CA LYS A 181 -11.96 2.35 -10.21
C LYS A 181 -12.94 3.11 -9.32
N VAL A 182 -13.61 4.09 -9.91
CA VAL A 182 -14.72 4.81 -9.28
C VAL A 182 -15.84 4.90 -10.29
N HIS A 183 -17.00 4.33 -9.96
CA HIS A 183 -18.15 4.24 -10.87
C HIS A 183 -17.75 3.71 -12.26
N THR A 184 -17.78 4.56 -13.27
CA THR A 184 -17.39 4.25 -14.67
C THR A 184 -15.94 4.59 -14.97
N THR A 185 -15.33 5.49 -14.20
CA THR A 185 -13.95 5.96 -14.41
C THR A 185 -12.94 4.95 -13.88
N ARG A 186 -11.97 4.62 -14.73
CA ARG A 186 -10.81 3.77 -14.40
C ARG A 186 -9.54 4.54 -14.73
N GLY A 187 -8.60 4.58 -13.80
CA GLY A 187 -7.32 5.22 -14.02
C GLY A 187 -6.14 4.39 -13.52
N PRO A 188 -4.96 4.54 -14.15
CA PRO A 188 -3.73 4.03 -13.57
C PRO A 188 -3.37 4.87 -12.34
N LEU A 189 -2.85 4.20 -11.33
CA LEU A 189 -2.21 4.77 -10.15
C LEU A 189 -0.75 4.35 -10.20
N ARG A 190 0.13 5.31 -10.40
CA ARG A 190 1.58 5.08 -10.41
C ARG A 190 2.18 5.66 -9.13
N MET A 191 2.92 4.84 -8.42
CA MET A 191 3.60 5.16 -7.16
C MET A 191 5.09 5.11 -7.40
N VAL A 192 5.81 6.19 -7.13
CA VAL A 192 7.28 6.28 -7.24
C VAL A 192 7.83 6.67 -5.89
N GLY A 193 8.73 5.89 -5.33
CA GLY A 193 9.22 6.14 -3.98
C GLY A 193 10.51 5.42 -3.64
N VAL A 194 10.94 5.63 -2.42
CA VAL A 194 12.07 4.94 -1.81
C VAL A 194 11.56 4.01 -0.72
N ALA A 195 12.23 2.88 -0.55
CA ALA A 195 11.90 1.94 0.50
C ALA A 195 13.16 1.39 1.18
N ALA A 196 12.99 1.00 2.44
CA ALA A 196 13.98 0.26 3.20
C ALA A 196 13.40 -1.12 3.54
N GLN A 197 14.19 -2.16 3.36
CA GLN A 197 13.85 -3.55 3.63
C GLN A 197 14.88 -4.14 4.59
N PHE A 198 14.40 -4.85 5.60
CA PHE A 198 15.20 -5.60 6.54
C PHE A 198 14.93 -7.10 6.35
N ALA A 199 15.98 -7.88 6.19
CA ALA A 199 15.94 -9.35 6.08
C ALA A 199 16.42 -9.99 7.39
N PHE A 200 15.70 -11.04 7.80
CA PHE A 200 16.01 -11.79 9.03
C PHE A 200 16.95 -12.96 8.76
#